data_c09764c9ab856247d69bba75ec094cf6
#
_entry.id   c09764c9ab856247d69bba75ec094cf6
#
_cell.length_a   1.000
_cell.length_b   1.000
_cell.length_c   1.000
_cell.angle_alpha   90.00
_cell.angle_beta   90.00
_cell.angle_gamma   90.00
#
_symmetry.space_group_name_H-M   'P 1'
#
loop_
_entity.id
_entity.type
_entity.pdbx_description
1 polymer ?
#
loop_
_entity_poly.entity_id
_entity_poly.type
_entity_poly.pdbx_seq_one_letter_code
_entity_poly.pdbx_strand_id
1 'polypeptide(L)'
;MTLAEQKAVVAHTSEAFSDTEPNVVTEAAKAVLKDSEARGGGVQMLGVDKIYPGSTVKALDDFNLEINPGEMVVLLGGSGCSKSTALRSLAGLEDIQAGRILVGGQDVTGVPVNKRDMAMVFQAYSLFPHMTALQNVEFGLEIRGVDRAERRRQAMEKLELVGLADQAKKYTQQMSGGQQQRVALARALAVNPRVLLLDE
;
A
#
# COMPACT_ATOMS: atom_id res chain seq x y z
N MET A 1 4.64 32.28 -6.54
CA MET A 1 5.05 30.85 -6.65
C MET A 1 4.03 30.22 -7.55
N THR A 2 4.39 29.94 -8.76
CA THR A 2 3.50 29.41 -9.81
C THR A 2 3.32 27.90 -9.60
N LEU A 3 2.09 27.41 -9.81
CA LEU A 3 1.63 26.00 -9.73
C LEU A 3 2.46 24.97 -10.54
N ALA A 4 3.45 25.44 -11.31
CA ALA A 4 4.30 24.59 -12.17
C ALA A 4 5.41 23.82 -11.43
N GLU A 5 5.66 24.09 -10.14
CA GLU A 5 6.78 23.49 -9.39
C GLU A 5 6.39 22.33 -8.46
N GLN A 6 5.13 21.90 -8.46
CA GLN A 6 4.65 20.85 -7.55
C GLN A 6 4.41 19.48 -8.25
N LYS A 7 5.18 19.14 -9.26
CA LYS A 7 5.08 17.80 -9.84
C LYS A 7 5.77 16.79 -8.93
N ALA A 8 5.03 15.76 -8.47
CA ALA A 8 5.64 14.59 -7.87
C ALA A 8 6.61 13.96 -8.90
N VAL A 9 7.86 13.81 -8.50
CA VAL A 9 8.85 13.11 -9.34
C VAL A 9 8.68 11.61 -9.10
N VAL A 10 8.42 10.87 -10.14
CA VAL A 10 8.40 9.41 -10.11
C VAL A 10 9.83 8.93 -10.29
N ALA A 11 10.38 8.27 -9.27
CA ALA A 11 11.68 7.60 -9.39
C ALA A 11 11.44 6.08 -9.54
N HIS A 12 11.86 5.53 -10.66
CA HIS A 12 11.87 4.09 -10.89
C HIS A 12 13.14 3.51 -10.27
N THR A 13 13.00 2.59 -9.34
CA THR A 13 14.14 1.97 -8.67
C THR A 13 14.17 0.48 -8.93
N SER A 14 14.80 0.07 -10.04
CA SER A 14 15.16 -1.34 -10.27
C SER A 14 16.40 -1.78 -9.45
N GLU A 15 17.20 -0.84 -8.94
CA GLU A 15 18.48 -1.08 -8.27
C GLU A 15 18.49 -0.84 -6.74
N ALA A 16 17.38 -0.38 -6.14
CA ALA A 16 17.36 0.13 -4.76
C ALA A 16 17.71 -0.91 -3.65
N PHE A 17 17.89 -2.17 -3.98
CA PHE A 17 18.11 -3.24 -2.99
C PHE A 17 19.38 -4.05 -3.18
N SER A 18 20.34 -3.60 -4.02
CA SER A 18 21.52 -4.42 -4.36
C SER A 18 22.59 -4.50 -3.26
N ASP A 19 22.71 -3.51 -2.36
CA ASP A 19 23.88 -3.38 -1.48
C ASP A 19 23.58 -3.15 0.01
N THR A 20 22.35 -3.28 0.48
CA THR A 20 22.03 -3.23 1.91
C THR A 20 21.93 -4.63 2.51
N GLU A 21 22.47 -4.83 3.71
CA GLU A 21 22.23 -6.06 4.47
C GLU A 21 20.73 -6.43 4.46
N PRO A 22 20.40 -7.72 4.28
CA PRO A 22 19.01 -8.15 4.18
C PRO A 22 18.27 -7.83 5.49
N ASN A 23 17.57 -6.72 5.52
CA ASN A 23 16.66 -6.43 6.61
C ASN A 23 15.28 -7.01 6.29
N VAL A 24 14.50 -7.24 7.33
CA VAL A 24 13.16 -7.86 7.27
C VAL A 24 12.23 -7.14 6.28
N VAL A 25 12.35 -5.81 6.15
CA VAL A 25 11.53 -5.00 5.24
C VAL A 25 11.91 -5.26 3.78
N THR A 26 13.20 -5.41 3.50
CA THR A 26 13.73 -5.72 2.16
C THR A 26 13.24 -7.08 1.66
N GLU A 27 13.27 -8.11 2.51
CA GLU A 27 12.78 -9.44 2.13
C GLU A 27 11.27 -9.46 1.92
N ALA A 28 10.53 -8.75 2.77
CA ALA A 28 9.08 -8.58 2.59
C ALA A 28 8.77 -7.87 1.26
N ALA A 29 9.50 -6.81 0.92
CA ALA A 29 9.34 -6.09 -0.34
C ALA A 29 9.64 -6.99 -1.56
N LYS A 30 10.74 -7.73 -1.55
CA LYS A 30 11.09 -8.69 -2.63
C LYS A 30 10.01 -9.74 -2.86
N ALA A 31 9.42 -10.28 -1.77
CA ALA A 31 8.35 -11.26 -1.87
C ALA A 31 7.10 -10.67 -2.56
N VAL A 32 6.74 -9.42 -2.23
CA VAL A 32 5.60 -8.71 -2.86
C VAL A 32 5.88 -8.44 -4.33
N LEU A 33 7.07 -7.95 -4.68
CA LEU A 33 7.43 -7.63 -6.07
C LEU A 33 7.34 -8.88 -6.95
N LYS A 34 7.88 -10.01 -6.49
CA LYS A 34 7.81 -11.30 -7.20
C LYS A 34 6.37 -11.77 -7.40
N ASP A 35 5.52 -11.66 -6.39
CA ASP A 35 4.09 -12.03 -6.50
C ASP A 35 3.34 -11.07 -7.43
N SER A 36 3.59 -9.77 -7.34
CA SER A 36 3.02 -8.74 -8.22
C SER A 36 3.39 -8.98 -9.69
N GLU A 37 4.65 -9.34 -9.97
CA GLU A 37 5.09 -9.70 -11.31
C GLU A 37 4.33 -10.93 -11.84
N ALA A 38 4.27 -12.00 -11.05
CA ALA A 38 3.59 -13.23 -11.44
C ALA A 38 2.07 -13.05 -11.68
N ARG A 39 1.44 -12.09 -10.99
CA ARG A 39 -0.01 -11.81 -11.06
C ARG A 39 -0.37 -10.64 -11.97
N GLY A 40 0.60 -10.05 -12.68
CA GLY A 40 0.38 -8.92 -13.57
C GLY A 40 -0.09 -7.66 -12.85
N GLY A 41 0.56 -7.30 -11.73
CA GLY A 41 0.21 -6.18 -10.85
C GLY A 41 0.57 -4.79 -11.37
N GLY A 42 0.72 -4.59 -12.68
CA GLY A 42 1.00 -3.27 -13.25
C GLY A 42 -0.13 -2.27 -12.98
N VAL A 43 0.24 -0.99 -12.83
CA VAL A 43 -0.68 0.11 -12.52
C VAL A 43 -0.57 1.20 -13.58
N GLN A 44 -1.70 1.73 -14.03
CA GLN A 44 -1.74 2.92 -14.87
C GLN A 44 -2.77 3.91 -14.30
N MET A 45 -2.36 5.16 -14.14
CA MET A 45 -3.24 6.30 -13.91
C MET A 45 -3.13 7.22 -15.13
N LEU A 46 -4.25 7.45 -15.81
CA LEU A 46 -4.29 8.12 -17.11
C LEU A 46 -5.14 9.37 -17.02
N GLY A 47 -4.52 10.55 -17.10
CA GLY A 47 -5.18 11.84 -17.10
C GLY A 47 -6.03 12.10 -15.85
N VAL A 48 -5.55 11.69 -14.68
CA VAL A 48 -6.35 11.71 -13.44
C VAL A 48 -6.45 13.11 -12.87
N ASP A 49 -7.69 13.59 -12.71
CA ASP A 49 -8.02 14.84 -12.02
C ASP A 49 -8.66 14.55 -10.65
N LYS A 50 -8.20 15.27 -9.63
CA LYS A 50 -8.81 15.27 -8.30
C LYS A 50 -9.00 16.69 -7.80
N ILE A 51 -10.24 17.01 -7.41
CA ILE A 51 -10.62 18.26 -6.75
C ILE A 51 -11.32 17.89 -5.45
N TYR A 52 -10.90 18.47 -4.33
CA TYR A 52 -11.59 18.29 -3.05
C TYR A 52 -12.83 19.19 -2.93
N PRO A 53 -13.87 18.76 -2.23
CA PRO A 53 -15.05 19.59 -2.00
C PRO A 53 -14.68 20.95 -1.41
N GLY A 54 -15.24 22.03 -2.00
CA GLY A 54 -14.98 23.40 -1.56
C GLY A 54 -13.66 23.99 -2.06
N SER A 55 -12.86 23.27 -2.83
CA SER A 55 -11.65 23.78 -3.49
C SER A 55 -11.93 24.04 -4.97
N THR A 56 -11.28 25.07 -5.52
CA THR A 56 -11.19 25.32 -6.97
C THR A 56 -9.87 24.85 -7.55
N VAL A 57 -8.95 24.41 -6.68
CA VAL A 57 -7.62 23.98 -7.08
C VAL A 57 -7.63 22.44 -7.18
N LYS A 58 -7.11 21.94 -8.29
CA LYS A 58 -6.92 20.51 -8.49
C LYS A 58 -5.78 20.01 -7.61
N ALA A 59 -6.05 18.99 -6.81
CA ALA A 59 -5.03 18.25 -6.07
C ALA A 59 -4.23 17.32 -6.99
N LEU A 60 -4.90 16.71 -7.98
CA LEU A 60 -4.26 16.06 -9.13
C LEU A 60 -4.78 16.75 -10.38
N ASP A 61 -3.91 17.09 -11.32
CA ASP A 61 -4.19 17.80 -12.57
C ASP A 61 -3.51 17.06 -13.72
N ASP A 62 -4.30 16.38 -14.53
CA ASP A 62 -3.84 15.52 -15.64
C ASP A 62 -2.71 14.56 -15.19
N PHE A 63 -2.89 13.97 -13.98
CA PHE A 63 -1.86 13.13 -13.38
C PHE A 63 -1.74 11.81 -14.12
N ASN A 64 -0.53 11.51 -14.58
CA ASN A 64 -0.20 10.29 -15.32
C ASN A 64 0.89 9.53 -14.57
N LEU A 65 0.69 8.21 -14.39
CA LEU A 65 1.63 7.30 -13.74
C LEU A 65 1.51 5.94 -14.39
N GLU A 66 2.64 5.33 -14.70
CA GLU A 66 2.72 3.95 -15.17
C GLU A 66 3.74 3.17 -14.35
N ILE A 67 3.33 2.00 -13.86
CA ILE A 67 4.14 1.09 -13.04
C ILE A 67 4.01 -0.30 -13.65
N ASN A 68 5.14 -0.90 -14.00
CA ASN A 68 5.16 -2.26 -14.54
C ASN A 68 4.94 -3.31 -13.43
N PRO A 69 4.44 -4.52 -13.79
CA PRO A 69 4.38 -5.62 -12.83
C PRO A 69 5.75 -5.90 -12.20
N GLY A 70 5.77 -6.07 -10.86
CA GLY A 70 7.00 -6.32 -10.12
C GLY A 70 7.92 -5.10 -9.93
N GLU A 71 7.48 -3.92 -10.37
CA GLU A 71 8.23 -2.69 -10.20
C GLU A 71 7.93 -2.00 -8.87
N MET A 72 8.94 -1.41 -8.25
CA MET A 72 8.80 -0.51 -7.11
C MET A 72 9.00 0.93 -7.56
N VAL A 73 8.02 1.77 -7.23
CA VAL A 73 8.03 3.21 -7.56
C VAL A 73 7.96 4.03 -6.29
N VAL A 74 8.78 5.07 -6.20
CA VAL A 74 8.76 6.04 -5.11
C VAL A 74 8.27 7.39 -5.65
N LEU A 75 7.21 7.92 -5.03
CA LEU A 75 6.71 9.26 -5.31
C LEU A 75 7.48 10.28 -4.45
N LEU A 76 8.31 11.08 -5.08
CA LEU A 76 9.09 12.13 -4.44
C LEU A 76 8.40 13.48 -4.59
N GLY A 77 8.50 14.32 -3.55
CA GLY A 77 7.98 15.69 -3.60
C GLY A 77 7.80 16.28 -2.19
N GLY A 78 7.72 17.58 -2.10
CA GLY A 78 7.52 18.30 -0.84
C GLY A 78 6.18 17.99 -0.17
N SER A 79 6.00 18.47 1.07
CA SER A 79 4.70 18.40 1.74
C SER A 79 3.65 19.18 0.91
N GLY A 80 2.47 18.55 0.72
CA GLY A 80 1.38 19.14 -0.06
C GLY A 80 1.42 18.88 -1.58
N CYS A 81 2.42 18.16 -2.11
CA CYS A 81 2.48 17.80 -3.54
C CYS A 81 1.56 16.62 -3.94
N SER A 82 0.54 16.35 -3.16
CA SER A 82 -0.54 15.39 -3.46
C SER A 82 -0.14 13.91 -3.61
N LYS A 83 1.01 13.50 -3.05
CA LYS A 83 1.44 12.08 -3.03
C LYS A 83 0.37 11.17 -2.40
N SER A 84 -0.06 11.49 -1.17
CA SER A 84 -1.12 10.74 -0.48
C SER A 84 -2.45 10.80 -1.24
N THR A 85 -2.75 11.89 -1.95
CA THR A 85 -3.93 11.99 -2.81
C THR A 85 -3.86 11.00 -3.96
N ALA A 86 -2.71 10.90 -4.65
CA ALA A 86 -2.52 9.92 -5.73
C ALA A 86 -2.65 8.49 -5.21
N LEU A 87 -1.99 8.15 -4.09
CA LEU A 87 -2.09 6.82 -3.46
C LEU A 87 -3.53 6.48 -3.05
N ARG A 88 -4.25 7.43 -2.42
CA ARG A 88 -5.64 7.23 -1.99
C ARG A 88 -6.60 7.11 -3.16
N SER A 89 -6.40 7.87 -4.24
CA SER A 89 -7.17 7.75 -5.47
C SER A 89 -6.95 6.38 -6.12
N LEU A 90 -5.69 5.93 -6.19
CA LEU A 90 -5.34 4.60 -6.67
C LEU A 90 -6.00 3.50 -5.82
N ALA A 91 -5.96 3.62 -4.49
CA ALA A 91 -6.63 2.70 -3.58
C ALA A 91 -8.17 2.73 -3.67
N GLY A 92 -8.75 3.78 -4.25
CA GLY A 92 -10.21 4.00 -4.31
C GLY A 92 -10.79 4.56 -3.02
N LEU A 93 -9.94 5.16 -2.18
CA LEU A 93 -10.34 5.88 -0.96
C LEU A 93 -10.77 7.32 -1.27
N GLU A 94 -10.36 7.84 -2.43
CA GLU A 94 -10.73 9.14 -2.95
C GLU A 94 -11.27 8.99 -4.37
N ASP A 95 -12.44 9.57 -4.62
CA ASP A 95 -13.03 9.62 -5.97
C ASP A 95 -12.26 10.60 -6.84
N ILE A 96 -12.11 10.28 -8.11
CA ILE A 96 -11.52 11.15 -9.14
C ILE A 96 -12.61 11.79 -9.98
N GLN A 97 -12.37 12.99 -10.52
CA GLN A 97 -13.32 13.73 -11.35
C GLN A 97 -13.13 13.47 -12.84
N ALA A 98 -11.92 13.10 -13.26
CA ALA A 98 -11.61 12.73 -14.64
C ALA A 98 -10.46 11.71 -14.69
N GLY A 99 -10.25 11.10 -15.84
CA GLY A 99 -9.20 10.11 -16.07
C GLY A 99 -9.65 8.69 -15.77
N ARG A 100 -8.68 7.78 -15.79
CA ARG A 100 -8.89 6.34 -15.51
C ARG A 100 -7.75 5.76 -14.70
N ILE A 101 -8.07 4.72 -13.94
CA ILE A 101 -7.12 3.95 -13.14
C ILE A 101 -7.24 2.49 -13.55
N LEU A 102 -6.14 1.90 -14.02
CA LEU A 102 -6.09 0.49 -14.41
C LEU A 102 -5.11 -0.28 -13.52
N VAL A 103 -5.45 -1.53 -13.21
CA VAL A 103 -4.60 -2.48 -12.48
C VAL A 103 -4.61 -3.80 -13.24
N GLY A 104 -3.43 -4.25 -13.65
CA GLY A 104 -3.31 -5.43 -14.51
C GLY A 104 -4.12 -5.31 -15.81
N GLY A 105 -4.21 -4.11 -16.37
CA GLY A 105 -4.99 -3.79 -17.56
C GLY A 105 -6.51 -3.69 -17.36
N GLN A 106 -7.01 -3.93 -16.16
CA GLN A 106 -8.43 -3.81 -15.83
C GLN A 106 -8.75 -2.43 -15.26
N ASP A 107 -9.80 -1.78 -15.78
CA ASP A 107 -10.27 -0.49 -15.27
C ASP A 107 -10.91 -0.67 -13.88
N VAL A 108 -10.31 -0.04 -12.87
CA VAL A 108 -10.76 -0.07 -11.48
C VAL A 108 -11.29 1.28 -10.99
N THR A 109 -11.48 2.24 -11.87
CA THR A 109 -11.85 3.63 -11.54
C THR A 109 -13.09 3.68 -10.64
N GLY A 110 -14.17 3.01 -11.03
CA GLY A 110 -15.44 2.93 -10.28
C GLY A 110 -15.53 1.72 -9.33
N VAL A 111 -14.45 0.94 -9.17
CA VAL A 111 -14.49 -0.26 -8.35
C VAL A 111 -14.29 0.09 -6.87
N PRO A 112 -15.15 -0.40 -5.95
CA PRO A 112 -14.99 -0.16 -4.52
C PRO A 112 -13.65 -0.67 -3.96
N VAL A 113 -13.12 0.01 -2.94
CA VAL A 113 -11.82 -0.26 -2.29
C VAL A 113 -11.60 -1.76 -2.02
N ASN A 114 -12.60 -2.43 -1.43
CA ASN A 114 -12.53 -3.84 -1.04
C ASN A 114 -12.47 -4.83 -2.22
N LYS A 115 -12.65 -4.36 -3.45
CA LYS A 115 -12.61 -5.16 -4.68
C LYS A 115 -11.43 -4.83 -5.60
N ARG A 116 -10.56 -3.87 -5.22
CA ARG A 116 -9.42 -3.46 -6.05
C ARG A 116 -8.19 -4.37 -5.97
N ASP A 117 -8.20 -5.39 -5.12
CA ASP A 117 -7.07 -6.31 -4.89
C ASP A 117 -5.76 -5.59 -4.53
N MET A 118 -5.88 -4.56 -3.72
CA MET A 118 -4.80 -3.73 -3.22
C MET A 118 -4.78 -3.73 -1.71
N ALA A 119 -3.61 -3.46 -1.13
CA ALA A 119 -3.49 -3.15 0.29
C ALA A 119 -2.74 -1.84 0.48
N MET A 120 -3.09 -1.10 1.54
CA MET A 120 -2.45 0.16 1.86
C MET A 120 -1.97 0.16 3.31
N VAL A 121 -0.73 0.59 3.51
CA VAL A 121 -0.18 0.95 4.82
C VAL A 121 -0.24 2.47 4.93
N PHE A 122 -0.98 2.95 5.93
CA PHE A 122 -1.16 4.38 6.18
C PHE A 122 -0.03 4.93 7.05
N GLN A 123 0.24 6.22 6.94
CA GLN A 123 1.23 6.95 7.72
C GLN A 123 1.10 6.72 9.24
N ALA A 124 -0.11 6.67 9.76
CA ALA A 124 -0.41 6.39 11.18
C ALA A 124 -0.58 4.90 11.49
N TYR A 125 -0.16 4.00 10.60
CA TYR A 125 -0.27 2.53 10.67
C TYR A 125 -1.71 2.00 10.78
N SER A 126 -2.66 2.75 11.30
CA SER A 126 -4.09 2.44 11.45
C SER A 126 -4.35 1.04 12.03
N LEU A 127 -3.57 0.65 13.04
CA LEU A 127 -3.75 -0.62 13.74
C LEU A 127 -4.94 -0.54 14.70
N PHE A 128 -5.62 -1.67 14.90
CA PHE A 128 -6.70 -1.80 15.88
C PHE A 128 -6.09 -1.92 17.29
N PRO A 129 -6.25 -0.90 18.16
CA PRO A 129 -5.54 -0.84 19.44
C PRO A 129 -6.02 -1.90 20.45
N HIS A 130 -7.25 -2.37 20.31
CA HIS A 130 -7.87 -3.41 21.12
C HIS A 130 -7.58 -4.84 20.66
N MET A 131 -6.78 -4.99 19.59
CA MET A 131 -6.37 -6.26 19.04
C MET A 131 -4.88 -6.49 19.26
N THR A 132 -4.48 -7.76 19.40
CA THR A 132 -3.08 -8.17 19.40
C THR A 132 -2.45 -8.02 18.02
N ALA A 133 -1.12 -8.13 17.93
CA ALA A 133 -0.42 -8.14 16.63
C ALA A 133 -1.00 -9.23 15.71
N LEU A 134 -1.15 -10.44 16.22
CA LEU A 134 -1.73 -11.55 15.46
C LEU A 134 -3.14 -11.25 14.97
N GLN A 135 -4.02 -10.78 15.84
CA GLN A 135 -5.40 -10.45 15.48
C GLN A 135 -5.49 -9.33 14.44
N ASN A 136 -4.60 -8.33 14.50
CA ASN A 136 -4.50 -7.29 13.47
C ASN A 136 -4.17 -7.91 12.10
N VAL A 137 -3.26 -8.88 12.05
CA VAL A 137 -2.87 -9.53 10.78
C VAL A 137 -3.95 -10.50 10.30
N GLU A 138 -4.61 -11.22 11.20
CA GLU A 138 -5.73 -12.14 10.90
C GLU A 138 -6.96 -11.41 10.34
N PHE A 139 -7.17 -10.13 10.69
CA PHE A 139 -8.42 -9.40 10.43
C PHE A 139 -8.85 -9.39 8.95
N GLY A 140 -7.93 -9.10 8.04
CA GLY A 140 -8.22 -9.08 6.60
C GLY A 140 -8.60 -10.45 6.04
N LEU A 141 -7.98 -11.52 6.56
CA LEU A 141 -8.28 -12.89 6.21
C LEU A 141 -9.64 -13.34 6.76
N GLU A 142 -10.00 -12.87 7.96
CA GLU A 142 -11.30 -13.11 8.57
C GLU A 142 -12.45 -12.54 7.74
N ILE A 143 -12.32 -11.30 7.30
CA ILE A 143 -13.30 -10.65 6.42
C ILE A 143 -13.46 -11.40 5.09
N ARG A 144 -12.38 -12.01 4.60
CA ARG A 144 -12.41 -12.86 3.39
C ARG A 144 -12.95 -14.27 3.62
N GLY A 145 -13.36 -14.60 4.85
CA GLY A 145 -13.95 -15.90 5.19
C GLY A 145 -12.95 -17.05 5.28
N VAL A 146 -11.66 -16.77 5.45
CA VAL A 146 -10.64 -17.81 5.61
C VAL A 146 -10.87 -18.55 6.94
N ASP A 147 -10.78 -19.86 6.92
CA ASP A 147 -10.91 -20.70 8.13
C ASP A 147 -9.95 -20.28 9.24
N ARG A 148 -10.40 -20.44 10.49
CA ARG A 148 -9.65 -19.94 11.67
C ARG A 148 -8.24 -20.54 11.79
N ALA A 149 -8.09 -21.84 11.53
CA ALA A 149 -6.78 -22.47 11.65
C ALA A 149 -5.83 -21.99 10.55
N GLU A 150 -6.34 -21.89 9.33
CA GLU A 150 -5.58 -21.44 8.17
C GLU A 150 -5.21 -19.95 8.26
N ARG A 151 -6.15 -19.06 8.65
CA ARG A 151 -5.82 -17.64 8.81
C ARG A 151 -4.78 -17.39 9.89
N ARG A 152 -4.83 -18.18 11.01
CA ARG A 152 -3.82 -18.11 12.05
C ARG A 152 -2.44 -18.52 11.55
N ARG A 153 -2.37 -19.59 10.75
CA ARG A 153 -1.13 -20.05 10.12
C ARG A 153 -0.55 -18.96 9.21
N GLN A 154 -1.38 -18.44 8.29
CA GLN A 154 -0.95 -17.39 7.36
C GLN A 154 -0.53 -16.10 8.09
N ALA A 155 -1.28 -15.69 9.10
CA ALA A 155 -0.93 -14.49 9.89
C ALA A 155 0.38 -14.67 10.65
N MET A 156 0.64 -15.84 11.22
CA MET A 156 1.92 -16.13 11.88
C MET A 156 3.09 -16.11 10.90
N GLU A 157 2.93 -16.67 9.71
CA GLU A 157 3.96 -16.61 8.65
C GLU A 157 4.30 -15.16 8.27
N LYS A 158 3.28 -14.26 8.20
CA LYS A 158 3.54 -12.85 7.92
C LYS A 158 4.20 -12.13 9.10
N LEU A 159 3.86 -12.49 10.34
CA LEU A 159 4.57 -11.96 11.52
C LEU A 159 6.02 -12.46 11.58
N GLU A 160 6.27 -13.69 11.21
CA GLU A 160 7.63 -14.25 11.11
C GLU A 160 8.45 -13.53 10.05
N LEU A 161 7.86 -13.30 8.85
CA LEU A 161 8.48 -12.54 7.76
C LEU A 161 8.93 -11.13 8.19
N VAL A 162 8.19 -10.48 9.10
CA VAL A 162 8.55 -9.16 9.63
C VAL A 162 9.30 -9.21 10.97
N GLY A 163 9.74 -10.41 11.42
CA GLY A 163 10.53 -10.61 12.64
C GLY A 163 9.77 -10.29 13.93
N LEU A 164 8.46 -10.61 13.99
CA LEU A 164 7.58 -10.31 15.13
C LEU A 164 6.77 -11.53 15.61
N ALA A 165 7.16 -12.75 15.26
CA ALA A 165 6.43 -13.96 15.64
C ALA A 165 6.32 -14.12 17.17
N ASP A 166 7.38 -13.80 17.91
CA ASP A 166 7.43 -13.80 19.37
C ASP A 166 6.55 -12.74 20.04
N GLN A 167 6.18 -11.69 19.30
CA GLN A 167 5.35 -10.58 19.74
C GLN A 167 3.85 -10.75 19.37
N ALA A 168 3.48 -11.86 18.74
CA ALA A 168 2.14 -12.11 18.19
C ALA A 168 0.98 -11.87 19.18
N LYS A 169 1.22 -12.13 20.48
CA LYS A 169 0.22 -11.98 21.56
C LYS A 169 0.17 -10.59 22.18
N LYS A 170 1.10 -9.69 21.87
CA LYS A 170 1.10 -8.33 22.41
C LYS A 170 0.04 -7.48 21.74
N TYR A 171 -0.60 -6.61 22.52
CA TYR A 171 -1.44 -5.55 22.01
C TYR A 171 -0.57 -4.49 21.34
N THR A 172 -1.09 -3.87 20.28
CA THR A 172 -0.33 -2.89 19.48
C THR A 172 0.12 -1.69 20.31
N GLN A 173 -0.63 -1.30 21.32
CA GLN A 173 -0.27 -0.23 22.27
C GLN A 173 1.00 -0.54 23.10
N GLN A 174 1.36 -1.81 23.25
CA GLN A 174 2.55 -2.26 23.99
C GLN A 174 3.80 -2.36 23.12
N MET A 175 3.67 -1.94 21.85
CA MET A 175 4.71 -2.10 20.84
C MET A 175 5.34 -0.75 20.50
N SER A 176 6.64 -0.75 20.17
CA SER A 176 7.29 0.45 19.64
C SER A 176 6.73 0.85 18.26
N GLY A 177 6.93 2.11 17.85
CA GLY A 177 6.48 2.59 16.55
C GLY A 177 6.98 1.73 15.39
N GLY A 178 8.26 1.33 15.39
CA GLY A 178 8.81 0.44 14.37
C GLY A 178 8.22 -0.98 14.40
N GLN A 179 7.82 -1.49 15.59
CA GLN A 179 7.10 -2.76 15.68
C GLN A 179 5.68 -2.60 15.12
N GLN A 180 4.97 -1.52 15.46
CA GLN A 180 3.64 -1.22 14.92
C GLN A 180 3.65 -1.10 13.39
N GLN A 181 4.65 -0.41 12.83
CA GLN A 181 4.85 -0.32 11.38
C GLN A 181 5.00 -1.70 10.75
N ARG A 182 5.82 -2.57 11.32
CA ARG A 182 6.00 -3.95 10.83
C ARG A 182 4.72 -4.79 10.96
N VAL A 183 3.93 -4.62 12.01
CA VAL A 183 2.61 -5.27 12.12
C VAL A 183 1.65 -4.77 11.03
N ALA A 184 1.64 -3.46 10.74
CA ALA A 184 0.82 -2.89 9.67
C ALA A 184 1.22 -3.44 8.29
N LEU A 185 2.54 -3.59 8.06
CA LEU A 185 3.06 -4.23 6.86
C LEU A 185 2.62 -5.70 6.77
N ALA A 186 2.79 -6.48 7.84
CA ALA A 186 2.35 -7.88 7.89
C ALA A 186 0.84 -8.03 7.62
N ARG A 187 0.02 -7.13 8.18
CA ARG A 187 -1.43 -7.08 7.93
C ARG A 187 -1.75 -6.83 6.46
N ALA A 188 -1.05 -5.89 5.83
CA ALA A 188 -1.23 -5.59 4.41
C ALA A 188 -0.82 -6.78 3.53
N LEU A 189 0.26 -7.48 3.89
CA LEU A 189 0.76 -8.65 3.17
C LEU A 189 -0.09 -9.90 3.36
N ALA A 190 -0.83 -10.01 4.47
CA ALA A 190 -1.61 -11.21 4.78
C ALA A 190 -2.69 -11.49 3.73
N VAL A 191 -3.28 -10.43 3.17
CA VAL A 191 -4.32 -10.56 2.15
C VAL A 191 -3.78 -10.82 0.74
N ASN A 192 -2.47 -10.99 0.61
CA ASN A 192 -1.79 -11.26 -0.65
C ASN A 192 -2.21 -10.29 -1.78
N PRO A 193 -2.02 -8.98 -1.62
CA PRO A 193 -2.48 -7.98 -2.57
C PRO A 193 -1.66 -8.02 -3.86
N ARG A 194 -2.29 -7.68 -5.00
CA ARG A 194 -1.59 -7.51 -6.27
C ARG A 194 -0.74 -6.24 -6.31
N VAL A 195 -1.18 -5.20 -5.61
CA VAL A 195 -0.49 -3.92 -5.47
C VAL A 195 -0.42 -3.53 -4.00
N LEU A 196 0.77 -3.19 -3.51
CA LEU A 196 0.99 -2.68 -2.17
C LEU A 196 1.29 -1.18 -2.24
N LEU A 197 0.53 -0.39 -1.49
CA LEU A 197 0.66 1.06 -1.38
C LEU A 197 1.22 1.42 0.01
N LEU A 198 2.26 2.23 0.03
CA LEU A 198 2.89 2.69 1.27
C LEU A 198 2.81 4.23 1.33
N ASP A 199 2.05 4.77 2.28
CA ASP A 199 1.89 6.21 2.52
C ASP A 199 2.80 6.61 3.71
N GLU A 200 4.12 6.72 3.43
CA GLU A 200 5.27 6.96 4.33
C GLU A 200 5.65 5.80 5.26
#